data_7fd91a4ae5c59b58a3a62cea813a8a4a
#
_entry.id   7fd91a4ae5c59b58a3a62cea813a8a4a
#
_cell.length_a   1.000
_cell.length_b   1.000
_cell.length_c   1.000
_cell.angle_alpha   90.00
_cell.angle_beta   90.00
_cell.angle_gamma   90.00
#
_symmetry.space_group_name_H-M   'P 1'
#
loop_
_entity.id
_entity.type
_entity.pdbx_description
1 polymer ?
#
loop_
_entity_poly.entity_id
_entity_poly.type
_entity_poly.pdbx_seq_one_letter_code
_entity_poly.pdbx_strand_id
1 'polypeptide(L)'
;YGLSRVDGSLENFRVSELLRTQGLDRTPVESAGPGDIVAVAGVNDIMIGETIVDPNDPKPLPLIHVDDPAISMTFGVNDSPLAGTEGKGHKLTARMIKDRLDRELIGNVSIKVLPTERPDAWEVQGRGELALAVLAEEMRREGFELTVGRPQVVTKTIDGVVNEPM
;
A
#
# COMPACT_ATOMS: atom_id res chain seq x y z
N TYR A 1 12.99 -17.48 -11.75
CA TYR A 1 13.21 -16.03 -11.79
C TYR A 1 13.60 -15.54 -10.40
N GLY A 2 14.35 -14.44 -10.35
CA GLY A 2 14.68 -13.71 -9.13
C GLY A 2 13.80 -12.46 -9.00
N LEU A 3 13.37 -12.15 -7.79
CA LEU A 3 12.77 -10.87 -7.44
C LEU A 3 13.81 -10.05 -6.68
N SER A 4 14.24 -8.94 -7.25
CA SER A 4 15.07 -7.97 -6.57
C SER A 4 14.19 -7.04 -5.75
N ARG A 5 14.29 -7.13 -4.44
CA ARG A 5 13.53 -6.36 -3.47
C ARG A 5 14.07 -4.94 -3.33
N VAL A 6 13.27 -4.06 -2.75
CA VAL A 6 13.66 -2.65 -2.49
C VAL A 6 14.88 -2.55 -1.57
N ASP A 7 15.06 -3.49 -0.65
CA ASP A 7 16.22 -3.57 0.25
C ASP A 7 17.50 -4.14 -0.40
N GLY A 8 17.44 -4.51 -1.69
CA GLY A 8 18.53 -5.11 -2.44
C GLY A 8 18.65 -6.63 -2.27
N SER A 9 17.79 -7.26 -1.50
CA SER A 9 17.75 -8.72 -1.39
C SER A 9 17.23 -9.37 -2.67
N LEU A 10 17.64 -10.61 -2.94
CA LEU A 10 17.22 -11.41 -4.09
C LEU A 10 16.42 -12.63 -3.59
N GLU A 11 15.18 -12.72 -4.00
CA GLU A 11 14.31 -13.86 -3.69
C GLU A 11 14.00 -14.65 -4.97
N ASN A 12 14.22 -15.95 -4.93
CA ASN A 12 13.89 -16.82 -6.07
C ASN A 12 12.42 -17.24 -6.01
N PHE A 13 11.74 -17.16 -7.14
CA PHE A 13 10.35 -17.60 -7.28
C PHE A 13 10.10 -18.28 -8.63
N ARG A 14 8.97 -18.97 -8.72
CA ARG A 14 8.52 -19.62 -9.95
C ARG A 14 7.28 -18.94 -10.49
N VAL A 15 7.35 -18.45 -11.72
CA VAL A 15 6.17 -17.96 -12.44
C VAL A 15 5.24 -19.14 -12.69
N SER A 16 4.01 -19.07 -12.21
CA SER A 16 2.97 -20.07 -12.42
C SER A 16 2.15 -19.75 -13.69
N GLU A 17 1.96 -18.46 -13.98
CA GLU A 17 1.22 -18.00 -15.14
C GLU A 17 1.75 -16.66 -15.63
N LEU A 18 1.80 -16.48 -16.95
CA LEU A 18 2.13 -15.23 -17.62
C LEU A 18 0.95 -14.81 -18.47
N LEU A 19 0.44 -13.61 -18.25
CA LEU A 19 -0.71 -13.08 -18.95
C LEU A 19 -0.36 -11.78 -19.68
N ARG A 20 -0.77 -11.65 -20.94
CA ARG A 20 -0.70 -10.40 -21.69
C ARG A 20 -2.07 -9.76 -21.78
N THR A 21 -2.14 -8.44 -21.62
CA THR A 21 -3.38 -7.70 -21.82
C THR A 21 -3.57 -7.41 -23.30
N GLN A 22 -4.72 -7.84 -23.85
CA GLN A 22 -5.17 -7.52 -25.20
C GLN A 22 -6.54 -6.84 -25.12
N GLY A 23 -6.56 -5.54 -25.33
CA GLY A 23 -7.77 -4.74 -25.10
C GLY A 23 -8.14 -4.73 -23.61
N LEU A 24 -9.28 -5.32 -23.25
CA LEU A 24 -9.74 -5.45 -21.86
C LEU A 24 -9.49 -6.86 -21.27
N ASP A 25 -9.09 -7.82 -22.09
CA ASP A 25 -8.91 -9.20 -21.69
C ASP A 25 -7.45 -9.53 -21.36
N ARG A 26 -7.26 -10.45 -20.42
CA ARG A 26 -5.96 -11.03 -20.09
C ARG A 26 -5.89 -12.42 -20.66
N THR A 27 -4.97 -12.64 -21.60
CA THR A 27 -4.77 -13.94 -22.25
C THR A 27 -3.45 -14.57 -21.81
N PRO A 28 -3.42 -15.89 -21.49
CA PRO A 28 -2.19 -16.59 -21.18
C PRO A 28 -1.24 -16.58 -22.38
N VAL A 29 0.05 -16.36 -22.10
CA VAL A 29 1.13 -16.39 -23.10
C VAL A 29 2.32 -17.19 -22.57
N GLU A 30 3.08 -17.82 -23.46
CA GLU A 30 4.25 -18.60 -23.09
C GLU A 30 5.50 -17.70 -22.87
N SER A 31 5.53 -16.55 -23.54
CA SER A 31 6.65 -15.62 -23.46
C SER A 31 6.20 -14.18 -23.66
N ALA A 32 7.00 -13.24 -23.17
CA ALA A 32 6.83 -11.81 -23.38
C ALA A 32 8.17 -11.19 -23.80
N GLY A 33 8.10 -10.14 -24.59
CA GLY A 33 9.26 -9.43 -25.11
C GLY A 33 9.43 -8.03 -24.51
N PRO A 34 10.54 -7.34 -24.85
CA PRO A 34 10.77 -5.97 -24.43
C PRO A 34 9.62 -5.05 -24.85
N GLY A 35 9.12 -4.25 -23.91
CA GLY A 35 8.00 -3.32 -24.13
C GLY A 35 6.61 -3.92 -23.87
N ASP A 36 6.50 -5.22 -23.63
CA ASP A 36 5.23 -5.84 -23.26
C ASP A 36 4.85 -5.52 -21.82
N ILE A 37 3.56 -5.21 -21.62
CA ILE A 37 2.97 -5.11 -20.29
C ILE A 37 2.26 -6.42 -19.97
N VAL A 38 2.71 -7.09 -18.94
CA VAL A 38 2.24 -8.43 -18.57
C VAL A 38 1.83 -8.49 -17.10
N ALA A 39 0.94 -9.43 -16.79
CA ALA A 39 0.68 -9.84 -15.41
C ALA A 39 1.37 -11.18 -15.16
N VAL A 40 2.03 -11.28 -14.01
CA VAL A 40 2.78 -12.46 -13.59
C VAL A 40 2.15 -13.01 -12.32
N ALA A 41 1.82 -14.30 -12.30
CA ALA A 41 1.38 -15.01 -11.10
C ALA A 41 2.48 -15.93 -10.57
N GLY A 42 2.44 -16.22 -9.26
CA GLY A 42 3.40 -17.10 -8.59
C GLY A 42 4.43 -16.38 -7.73
N VAL A 43 4.29 -15.05 -7.55
CA VAL A 43 5.07 -14.27 -6.61
C VAL A 43 4.13 -13.67 -5.55
N ASN A 44 4.53 -13.78 -4.29
CA ASN A 44 3.80 -13.18 -3.17
C ASN A 44 4.48 -11.90 -2.74
N ASP A 45 3.69 -10.99 -2.14
CA ASP A 45 4.18 -9.78 -1.48
C ASP A 45 5.11 -8.89 -2.33
N ILE A 46 4.84 -8.82 -3.65
CA ILE A 46 5.57 -7.93 -4.56
C ILE A 46 5.15 -6.49 -4.32
N MET A 47 6.13 -5.59 -4.28
CA MET A 47 5.91 -4.16 -4.14
C MET A 47 6.21 -3.41 -5.45
N ILE A 48 5.59 -2.25 -5.61
CA ILE A 48 5.88 -1.36 -6.75
C ILE A 48 7.33 -0.88 -6.67
N GLY A 49 8.05 -0.98 -7.79
CA GLY A 49 9.47 -0.64 -7.89
C GLY A 49 10.42 -1.84 -7.80
N GLU A 50 9.95 -2.99 -7.37
CA GLU A 50 10.73 -4.23 -7.40
C GLU A 50 10.91 -4.74 -8.82
N THR A 51 12.02 -5.41 -9.09
CA THR A 51 12.38 -5.87 -10.45
C THR A 51 12.50 -7.39 -10.50
N ILE A 52 11.81 -8.00 -11.47
CA ILE A 52 12.02 -9.41 -11.81
C ILE A 52 13.27 -9.53 -12.67
N VAL A 53 14.23 -10.33 -12.23
CA VAL A 53 15.57 -10.43 -12.83
C VAL A 53 15.95 -11.90 -13.11
N ASP A 54 17.02 -12.09 -13.89
CA ASP A 54 17.69 -13.39 -13.97
C ASP A 54 18.45 -13.63 -12.64
N PRO A 55 18.18 -14.73 -11.92
CA PRO A 55 18.84 -15.01 -10.65
C PRO A 55 20.36 -15.22 -10.80
N ASN A 56 20.83 -15.58 -12.00
CA ASN A 56 22.27 -15.81 -12.27
C ASN A 56 23.03 -14.53 -12.68
N ASP A 57 22.30 -13.50 -13.19
CA ASP A 57 22.87 -12.21 -13.58
C ASP A 57 21.86 -11.10 -13.21
N PRO A 58 21.67 -10.82 -11.93
CA PRO A 58 20.65 -9.87 -11.48
C PRO A 58 21.03 -8.44 -11.86
N LYS A 59 20.21 -7.82 -12.69
CA LYS A 59 20.33 -6.41 -13.13
C LYS A 59 19.03 -5.67 -12.84
N PRO A 60 18.80 -5.29 -11.57
CA PRO A 60 17.59 -4.55 -11.22
C PRO A 60 17.58 -3.16 -11.85
N LEU A 61 16.39 -2.67 -12.17
CA LEU A 61 16.21 -1.28 -12.57
C LEU A 61 16.38 -0.36 -11.35
N PRO A 62 16.83 0.90 -11.56
CA PRO A 62 16.92 1.85 -10.47
C PRO A 62 15.51 2.12 -9.87
N LEU A 63 15.44 2.16 -8.55
CA LEU A 63 14.22 2.46 -7.82
C LEU A 63 13.75 3.88 -8.13
N ILE A 64 12.45 4.03 -8.35
CA ILE A 64 11.82 5.35 -8.43
C ILE A 64 11.64 5.88 -7.01
N HIS A 65 12.31 6.97 -6.70
CA HIS A 65 12.17 7.62 -5.40
C HIS A 65 10.80 8.30 -5.32
N VAL A 66 10.04 7.94 -4.30
CA VAL A 66 8.75 8.54 -3.98
C VAL A 66 8.97 9.49 -2.81
N ASP A 67 8.51 10.74 -2.93
CA ASP A 67 8.63 11.73 -1.88
C ASP A 67 7.97 11.24 -0.58
N ASP A 68 8.56 11.59 0.54
CA ASP A 68 8.03 11.27 1.85
C ASP A 68 6.64 11.90 2.09
N PRO A 69 5.80 11.24 2.86
CA PRO A 69 4.50 11.79 3.24
C PRO A 69 4.66 13.08 4.06
N ALA A 70 3.78 14.04 3.80
CA ALA A 70 3.77 15.35 4.44
C ALA A 70 2.66 15.52 5.49
N ILE A 71 1.58 14.77 5.38
CA ILE A 71 0.39 14.87 6.23
C ILE A 71 0.08 13.48 6.82
N SER A 72 -0.37 13.46 8.07
CA SER A 72 -0.89 12.26 8.71
C SER A 72 -2.32 12.46 9.22
N MET A 73 -3.09 11.39 9.26
CA MET A 73 -4.38 11.28 9.93
C MET A 73 -4.44 9.97 10.72
N THR A 74 -5.10 9.99 11.87
CA THR A 74 -5.34 8.76 12.63
C THR A 74 -6.62 8.08 12.13
N PHE A 75 -6.50 6.81 11.73
CA PHE A 75 -7.64 5.94 11.38
C PHE A 75 -7.84 4.95 12.53
N GLY A 76 -9.02 4.95 13.11
CA GLY A 76 -9.34 4.10 14.26
C GLY A 76 -10.69 3.42 14.14
N VAL A 77 -10.93 2.46 15.00
CA VAL A 77 -12.25 1.81 15.12
C VAL A 77 -13.28 2.84 15.56
N ASN A 78 -14.50 2.75 15.01
CA ASN A 78 -15.62 3.54 15.49
C ASN A 78 -16.06 3.02 16.86
N ASP A 79 -15.78 3.77 17.92
CA ASP A 79 -16.14 3.49 19.32
C ASP A 79 -17.38 4.28 19.77
N SER A 80 -18.11 4.91 18.85
CA SER A 80 -19.31 5.66 19.17
C SER A 80 -20.46 4.73 19.59
N PRO A 81 -21.43 5.21 20.41
CA PRO A 81 -22.62 4.44 20.77
C PRO A 81 -23.48 3.99 19.59
N LEU A 82 -23.29 4.60 18.41
CA LEU A 82 -24.01 4.29 17.19
C LEU A 82 -23.26 3.32 16.27
N ALA A 83 -22.07 2.86 16.68
CA ALA A 83 -21.29 1.91 15.90
C ALA A 83 -22.09 0.61 15.66
N GLY A 84 -22.15 0.15 14.41
CA GLY A 84 -22.85 -1.08 14.04
C GLY A 84 -24.38 -0.97 13.97
N THR A 85 -24.96 0.20 14.15
CA THR A 85 -26.42 0.36 14.14
C THR A 85 -26.99 0.54 12.74
N GLU A 86 -26.22 0.99 11.78
CA GLU A 86 -26.64 1.28 10.41
C GLU A 86 -26.50 0.07 9.44
N GLY A 87 -27.20 -1.04 9.72
CA GLY A 87 -27.37 -2.10 8.73
C GLY A 87 -26.51 -3.35 8.91
N LYS A 88 -26.63 -4.31 7.98
CA LYS A 88 -25.95 -5.61 8.03
C LYS A 88 -24.59 -5.53 7.31
N GLY A 89 -23.55 -6.05 7.93
CA GLY A 89 -22.26 -6.30 7.28
C GLY A 89 -21.18 -5.25 7.49
N HIS A 90 -21.32 -4.41 8.53
CA HIS A 90 -20.31 -3.40 8.87
C HIS A 90 -18.99 -4.03 9.34
N LYS A 91 -17.90 -3.51 8.81
CA LYS A 91 -16.55 -3.93 9.15
C LYS A 91 -16.03 -3.03 10.27
N LEU A 92 -16.18 -3.50 11.52
CA LEU A 92 -15.97 -2.70 12.74
C LEU A 92 -14.72 -3.06 13.50
N THR A 93 -14.06 -4.17 13.18
CA THR A 93 -12.95 -4.65 14.01
C THR A 93 -11.62 -4.01 13.61
N ALA A 94 -10.77 -3.76 14.60
CA ALA A 94 -9.40 -3.27 14.43
C ALA A 94 -8.62 -4.10 13.39
N ARG A 95 -8.74 -5.43 13.47
CA ARG A 95 -8.09 -6.34 12.53
C ARG A 95 -8.52 -6.11 11.08
N MET A 96 -9.83 -5.95 10.83
CA MET A 96 -10.33 -5.72 9.46
C MET A 96 -9.83 -4.40 8.89
N ILE A 97 -9.76 -3.35 9.71
CA ILE A 97 -9.18 -2.04 9.31
C ILE A 97 -7.70 -2.22 8.98
N LYS A 98 -6.94 -2.90 9.86
CA LYS A 98 -5.52 -3.16 9.62
C LYS A 98 -5.28 -3.94 8.34
N ASP A 99 -5.98 -5.05 8.15
CA ASP A 99 -5.88 -5.89 6.95
C ASP A 99 -6.22 -5.11 5.65
N ARG A 100 -7.12 -4.13 5.73
CA ARG A 100 -7.46 -3.25 4.60
C ARG A 100 -6.35 -2.23 4.33
N LEU A 101 -5.81 -1.62 5.39
CA LEU A 101 -4.69 -0.68 5.27
C LEU A 101 -3.43 -1.38 4.73
N ASP A 102 -3.15 -2.61 5.18
CA ASP A 102 -2.01 -3.40 4.67
C ASP A 102 -2.16 -3.72 3.18
N ARG A 103 -3.38 -4.03 2.73
CA ARG A 103 -3.65 -4.22 1.29
C ARG A 103 -3.46 -2.93 0.48
N GLU A 104 -3.78 -1.78 1.05
CA GLU A 104 -3.52 -0.50 0.40
C GLU A 104 -2.03 -0.27 0.14
N LEU A 105 -1.16 -0.64 1.08
CA LEU A 105 0.29 -0.48 0.97
C LEU A 105 0.90 -1.26 -0.21
N ILE A 106 0.28 -2.35 -0.64
CA ILE A 106 0.76 -3.15 -1.78
C ILE A 106 0.72 -2.34 -3.08
N GLY A 107 -0.37 -1.59 -3.29
CA GLY A 107 -0.59 -0.80 -4.52
C GLY A 107 -0.28 0.68 -4.39
N ASN A 108 -0.03 1.19 -3.19
CA ASN A 108 0.10 2.63 -2.93
C ASN A 108 1.37 2.94 -2.14
N VAL A 109 2.45 3.17 -2.87
CA VAL A 109 3.78 3.49 -2.29
C VAL A 109 3.87 4.89 -1.67
N SER A 110 2.87 5.75 -1.88
CA SER A 110 2.84 7.12 -1.35
C SER A 110 2.23 7.23 0.05
N ILE A 111 1.73 6.12 0.60
CA ILE A 111 1.12 6.04 1.92
C ILE A 111 2.03 5.23 2.85
N LYS A 112 2.09 5.63 4.13
CA LYS A 112 2.70 4.85 5.21
C LYS A 112 1.66 4.63 6.31
N VAL A 113 1.68 3.46 6.92
CA VAL A 113 0.80 3.10 8.05
C VAL A 113 1.66 2.75 9.24
N LEU A 114 1.54 3.53 10.30
CA LEU A 114 2.31 3.37 11.53
C LEU A 114 1.37 3.01 12.70
N PRO A 115 1.86 2.20 13.65
CA PRO A 115 1.11 1.96 14.89
C PRO A 115 1.02 3.25 15.72
N THR A 116 -0.05 3.37 16.49
CA THR A 116 -0.20 4.43 17.50
C THR A 116 -0.13 3.82 18.91
N GLU A 117 -0.20 4.66 19.95
CA GLU A 117 -0.33 4.18 21.34
C GLU A 117 -1.61 3.38 21.56
N ARG A 118 -2.64 3.60 20.74
CA ARG A 118 -3.88 2.84 20.78
C ARG A 118 -3.78 1.61 19.88
N PRO A 119 -4.12 0.40 20.40
CA PRO A 119 -4.03 -0.84 19.62
C PRO A 119 -5.10 -0.97 18.52
N ASP A 120 -6.11 -0.09 18.54
CA ASP A 120 -7.27 -0.06 17.63
C ASP A 120 -7.23 1.14 16.67
N ALA A 121 -6.09 1.83 16.58
CA ALA A 121 -5.90 2.98 15.72
C ALA A 121 -4.51 2.99 15.06
N TRP A 122 -4.42 3.54 13.86
CA TRP A 122 -3.20 3.65 13.08
C TRP A 122 -3.01 5.07 12.59
N GLU A 123 -1.78 5.52 12.56
CA GLU A 123 -1.39 6.75 11.89
C GLU A 123 -1.18 6.44 10.40
N VAL A 124 -2.00 7.04 9.55
CA VAL A 124 -1.91 6.92 8.10
C VAL A 124 -1.31 8.22 7.56
N GLN A 125 -0.13 8.11 6.98
CA GLN A 125 0.61 9.23 6.41
C GLN A 125 0.50 9.22 4.89
N GLY A 126 0.35 10.40 4.28
CA GLY A 126 0.24 10.57 2.84
C GLY A 126 0.80 11.92 2.39
N ARG A 127 0.85 12.15 1.07
CA ARG A 127 1.36 13.39 0.49
C ARG A 127 0.46 14.61 0.77
N GLY A 128 -0.84 14.37 0.97
CA GLY A 128 -1.80 15.43 1.21
C GLY A 128 -3.10 14.90 1.80
N GLU A 129 -3.88 15.80 2.38
CA GLU A 129 -5.14 15.46 3.03
C GLU A 129 -6.18 14.83 2.09
N LEU A 130 -6.19 15.26 0.81
CA LEU A 130 -7.13 14.71 -0.17
C LEU A 130 -6.91 13.22 -0.42
N ALA A 131 -5.66 12.76 -0.50
CA ALA A 131 -5.35 11.34 -0.70
C ALA A 131 -5.87 10.50 0.47
N LEU A 132 -5.69 10.99 1.71
CA LEU A 132 -6.17 10.31 2.91
C LEU A 132 -7.71 10.36 3.03
N ALA A 133 -8.33 11.47 2.62
CA ALA A 133 -9.79 11.60 2.59
C ALA A 133 -10.42 10.65 1.56
N VAL A 134 -9.79 10.47 0.39
CA VAL A 134 -10.24 9.50 -0.63
C VAL A 134 -10.14 8.09 -0.08
N LEU A 135 -9.02 7.71 0.54
CA LEU A 135 -8.88 6.39 1.18
C LEU A 135 -9.96 6.13 2.24
N ALA A 136 -10.21 7.12 3.11
CA ALA A 136 -11.27 7.02 4.12
C ALA A 136 -12.65 6.80 3.48
N GLU A 137 -12.95 7.53 2.39
CA GLU A 137 -14.22 7.41 1.67
C GLU A 137 -14.34 6.06 0.94
N GLU A 138 -13.28 5.55 0.35
CA GLU A 138 -13.25 4.22 -0.25
C GLU A 138 -13.52 3.14 0.80
N MET A 139 -12.84 3.20 1.94
CA MET A 139 -13.09 2.28 3.05
C MET A 139 -14.54 2.38 3.54
N ARG A 140 -15.10 3.59 3.67
CA ARG A 140 -16.50 3.78 4.04
C ARG A 140 -17.44 3.10 3.04
N ARG A 141 -17.20 3.26 1.74
CA ARG A 141 -18.00 2.61 0.67
C ARG A 141 -17.88 1.08 0.68
N GLU A 142 -16.73 0.57 1.10
CA GLU A 142 -16.51 -0.87 1.30
C GLU A 142 -17.23 -1.42 2.56
N GLY A 143 -17.88 -0.56 3.35
CA GLY A 143 -18.63 -0.90 4.55
C GLY A 143 -17.82 -0.88 5.84
N PHE A 144 -16.66 -0.20 5.84
CA PHE A 144 -15.91 0.05 7.08
C PHE A 144 -16.54 1.23 7.84
N GLU A 145 -16.71 1.05 9.13
CA GLU A 145 -16.99 2.14 10.06
C GLU A 145 -15.71 2.48 10.80
N LEU A 146 -15.18 3.65 10.55
CA LEU A 146 -13.92 4.12 11.13
C LEU A 146 -14.04 5.55 11.62
N THR A 147 -13.24 5.89 12.61
CA THR A 147 -12.99 7.27 13.00
C THR A 147 -11.78 7.79 12.28
N VAL A 148 -11.83 9.05 11.82
CA VAL A 148 -10.71 9.73 11.16
C VAL A 148 -10.35 10.95 11.99
N GLY A 149 -9.09 11.01 12.42
CA GLY A 149 -8.54 12.14 13.16
C GLY A 149 -8.32 13.37 12.28
N ARG A 150 -7.97 14.48 12.92
CA ARG A 150 -7.62 15.72 12.19
C ARG A 150 -6.28 15.54 11.47
N PRO A 151 -6.10 16.16 10.28
CA PRO A 151 -4.82 16.21 9.61
C PRO A 151 -3.76 16.86 10.50
N GLN A 152 -2.57 16.25 10.50
CA GLN A 152 -1.39 16.75 11.19
C GLN A 152 -0.21 16.77 10.24
N VAL A 153 0.68 17.73 10.37
CA VAL A 153 1.92 17.79 9.57
C VAL A 153 2.89 16.71 10.09
N VAL A 154 3.46 15.94 9.16
CA VAL A 154 4.52 14.98 9.49
C VAL A 154 5.82 15.73 9.63
N THR A 155 6.42 15.74 10.82
CA THR A 155 7.70 16.38 11.08
C THR A 155 8.84 15.36 11.10
N LYS A 156 10.04 15.79 10.72
CA LYS A 156 11.28 15.01 10.85
C LYS A 156 12.28 15.75 11.74
N THR A 157 12.94 15.01 12.61
CA THR A 157 14.08 15.56 13.37
C THR A 157 15.36 15.29 12.59
N ILE A 158 16.01 16.37 12.13
CA ILE A 158 17.31 16.33 11.44
C ILE A 158 18.30 17.12 12.30
N ASP A 159 19.39 16.49 12.71
CA ASP A 159 20.44 17.09 13.57
C ASP A 159 19.89 17.73 14.86
N GLY A 160 18.84 17.13 15.46
CA GLY A 160 18.21 17.61 16.67
C GLY A 160 17.21 18.77 16.49
N VAL A 161 16.99 19.19 15.24
CA VAL A 161 16.01 20.24 14.88
C VAL A 161 14.78 19.58 14.22
N VAL A 162 13.59 19.98 14.68
CA VAL A 162 12.32 19.53 14.07
C VAL A 162 12.10 20.31 12.78
N ASN A 163 11.94 19.58 11.68
CA ASN A 163 11.71 20.14 10.35
C ASN A 163 10.33 19.72 9.83
N GLU A 164 9.65 20.62 9.16
CA GLU A 164 8.43 20.35 8.40
C GLU A 164 8.77 19.99 6.95
N PRO A 165 7.95 19.20 6.24
CA PRO A 165 8.13 18.97 4.81
C PRO A 165 7.94 20.26 4.03
N MET A 166 8.80 20.49 3.03
CA MET A 166 8.67 21.63 2.09
C MET A 166 7.83 21.22 0.88
#